data_155168d4564d748b73c98fef165442e8
#
_entry.id   155168d4564d748b73c98fef165442e8
#
_cell.length_a   1.000
_cell.length_b   1.000
_cell.length_c   1.000
_cell.angle_alpha   90.00
_cell.angle_beta   90.00
_cell.angle_gamma   90.00
#
_symmetry.space_group_name_H-M   'P 1'
#
loop_
_entity.id
_entity.type
_entity.pdbx_description
1 polymer ?
#
loop_
_entity_poly.entity_id
_entity_poly.type
_entity_poly.pdbx_seq_one_letter_code
_entity_poly.pdbx_strand_id
1 'polypeptide(L)'
;MSRNIHIIGGGLSGCEVAHQLSLNKINSILYEMRPSVKTEAHKTNLLSELVCSNSFRSDDSTYNAVGLLHEELRRSKSLIMKAADLNKVPA
;
A
#
# COMPACT_ATOMS: atom_id res chain seq x y z
N MET A 1 26.33 11.34 -6.87
CA MET A 1 26.25 10.11 -6.07
C MET A 1 24.80 9.80 -5.82
N SER A 2 24.34 8.64 -6.20
CA SER A 2 22.97 8.24 -5.93
C SER A 2 22.83 7.78 -4.48
N ARG A 3 21.75 8.16 -3.84
CA ARG A 3 21.41 7.71 -2.51
C ARG A 3 20.17 6.82 -2.60
N ASN A 4 20.17 5.77 -1.78
CA ASN A 4 19.00 4.92 -1.66
C ASN A 4 18.15 5.38 -0.49
N ILE A 5 16.84 5.32 -0.68
CA ILE A 5 15.90 5.50 0.42
C ILE A 5 15.60 4.12 0.99
N HIS A 6 15.70 3.99 2.28
CA HIS A 6 15.43 2.73 2.97
C HIS A 6 14.02 2.73 3.52
N ILE A 7 13.26 1.69 3.20
CA ILE A 7 11.88 1.52 3.61
C ILE A 7 11.82 0.32 4.54
N ILE A 8 11.36 0.53 5.75
CA ILE A 8 11.26 -0.53 6.74
C ILE A 8 9.81 -1.01 6.80
N GLY A 9 9.59 -2.24 6.36
CA GLY A 9 8.28 -2.87 6.35
C GLY A 9 7.64 -2.93 4.97
N GLY A 10 7.27 -4.13 4.55
CA GLY A 10 6.64 -4.41 3.24
C GLY A 10 5.13 -4.50 3.31
N GLY A 11 4.48 -3.68 4.14
CA GLY A 11 3.03 -3.58 4.21
C GLY A 11 2.48 -2.65 3.13
N LEU A 12 1.23 -2.24 3.28
CA LEU A 12 0.57 -1.37 2.30
C LEU A 12 1.33 -0.05 2.13
N SER A 13 1.67 0.59 3.23
CA SER A 13 2.37 1.89 3.18
C SER A 13 3.76 1.78 2.58
N GLY A 14 4.53 0.78 3.00
CA GLY A 14 5.90 0.60 2.50
C GLY A 14 5.93 0.29 1.01
N CYS A 15 5.02 -0.55 0.54
CA CYS A 15 4.92 -0.86 -0.88
C CYS A 15 4.46 0.35 -1.70
N GLU A 16 3.53 1.15 -1.16
CA GLU A 16 3.10 2.37 -1.83
C GLU A 16 4.26 3.37 -1.95
N VAL A 17 5.04 3.54 -0.88
CA VAL A 17 6.22 4.42 -0.91
C VAL A 17 7.22 3.95 -1.96
N ALA A 18 7.53 2.65 -1.99
CA ALA A 18 8.44 2.10 -2.98
C ALA A 18 7.96 2.39 -4.41
N HIS A 19 6.65 2.22 -4.65
CA HIS A 19 6.05 2.50 -5.95
C HIS A 19 6.16 4.00 -6.32
N GLN A 20 5.82 4.90 -5.40
CA GLN A 20 5.89 6.34 -5.64
C GLN A 20 7.33 6.79 -5.92
N LEU A 21 8.29 6.26 -5.19
CA LEU A 21 9.70 6.54 -5.44
C LEU A 21 10.12 6.07 -6.82
N SER A 22 9.69 4.87 -7.21
CA SER A 22 9.97 4.32 -8.54
C SER A 22 9.39 5.19 -9.65
N LEU A 23 8.17 5.71 -9.49
CA LEU A 23 7.57 6.62 -10.46
C LEU A 23 8.40 7.89 -10.64
N ASN A 24 9.12 8.30 -9.61
CA ASN A 24 9.98 9.48 -9.62
C ASN A 24 11.46 9.13 -9.88
N LYS A 25 11.73 7.89 -10.29
CA LYS A 25 13.07 7.39 -10.61
C LYS A 25 14.05 7.51 -9.44
N ILE A 26 13.53 7.35 -8.24
CA ILE A 26 14.33 7.35 -7.01
C ILE A 26 14.50 5.90 -6.56
N ASN A 27 15.74 5.47 -6.35
CA ASN A 27 16.03 4.12 -5.88
C ASN A 27 15.65 3.94 -4.42
N SER A 28 15.12 2.77 -4.09
CA SER A 28 14.79 2.43 -2.72
C SER A 28 15.16 0.99 -2.41
N ILE A 29 15.31 0.70 -1.12
CA ILE A 29 15.54 -0.66 -0.62
C ILE A 29 14.46 -0.92 0.40
N LEU A 30 13.65 -1.96 0.18
CA LEU A 30 12.57 -2.33 1.07
C LEU A 30 12.98 -3.53 1.91
N TYR A 31 12.82 -3.40 3.22
CA TYR A 31 13.16 -4.45 4.19
C TYR A 31 11.88 -5.03 4.75
N GLU A 32 11.74 -6.34 4.66
CA GLU A 32 10.60 -7.06 5.19
C GLU A 32 11.09 -8.18 6.12
N MET A 33 10.52 -8.28 7.31
CA MET A 33 10.95 -9.28 8.30
C MET A 33 10.47 -10.70 7.99
N ARG A 34 9.37 -10.84 7.27
CA ARG A 34 8.89 -12.17 6.87
C ARG A 34 9.74 -12.72 5.72
N PRO A 35 9.97 -14.03 5.65
CA PRO A 35 9.40 -15.08 6.47
C PRO A 35 10.11 -15.31 7.79
N SER A 36 11.24 -14.64 8.07
CA SER A 36 12.04 -14.92 9.26
C SER A 36 11.30 -14.61 10.56
N VAL A 37 10.55 -13.50 10.59
CA VAL A 37 9.73 -13.09 11.73
C VAL A 37 8.33 -12.75 11.22
N LYS A 38 7.32 -13.22 11.94
CA LYS A 38 5.90 -12.95 11.63
C LYS A 38 5.18 -12.40 12.84
N THR A 39 4.14 -11.61 12.61
CA THR A 39 3.18 -11.27 13.64
C THR A 39 2.02 -12.26 13.58
N GLU A 40 1.19 -12.30 14.65
CA GLU A 40 0.01 -13.16 14.66
C GLU A 40 -1.02 -12.76 13.58
N ALA A 41 -1.03 -11.50 13.18
CA ALA A 41 -1.95 -11.00 12.18
C ALA A 41 -1.59 -11.47 10.76
N HIS A 42 -0.33 -11.73 10.50
CA HIS A 42 0.13 -12.11 9.17
C HIS A 42 -0.02 -13.62 8.92
N LYS A 43 -0.50 -13.98 7.75
CA LYS A 43 -0.75 -15.37 7.35
C LYS A 43 0.08 -15.81 6.15
N THR A 44 0.66 -14.88 5.42
CA THR A 44 1.49 -15.19 4.24
C THR A 44 2.83 -14.48 4.32
N ASN A 45 3.71 -14.77 3.37
CA ASN A 45 4.99 -14.08 3.23
C ASN A 45 4.95 -13.03 2.12
N LEU A 46 3.77 -12.79 1.55
CA LEU A 46 3.61 -11.83 0.47
C LEU A 46 3.62 -10.40 1.00
N LEU A 47 4.13 -9.49 0.19
CA LEU A 47 4.11 -8.06 0.50
C LEU A 47 2.68 -7.51 0.43
N SER A 48 2.43 -6.40 1.12
CA SER A 48 1.13 -5.72 1.12
C SER A 48 -0.03 -6.60 1.56
N GLU A 49 0.21 -7.53 2.48
CA GLU A 49 -0.85 -8.38 2.99
C GLU A 49 -1.85 -7.56 3.78
N LEU A 50 -3.15 -7.78 3.52
CA LEU A 50 -4.23 -7.18 4.28
C LEU A 50 -4.43 -8.01 5.56
N VAL A 51 -4.30 -7.37 6.71
CA VAL A 51 -4.29 -8.08 8.01
C VAL A 51 -5.46 -7.75 8.91
N CYS A 52 -6.27 -6.76 8.56
CA CYS A 52 -7.45 -6.38 9.31
C CYS A 52 -8.68 -6.57 8.45
N SER A 53 -9.86 -6.28 8.96
CA SER A 53 -11.07 -6.27 8.15
C SER A 53 -10.87 -5.34 6.95
N ASN A 54 -10.93 -5.88 5.77
CA ASN A 54 -10.26 -5.35 4.59
C ASN A 54 -11.16 -4.62 3.61
N SER A 55 -12.17 -3.93 4.10
CA SER A 55 -13.01 -3.13 3.25
C SER A 55 -12.33 -1.85 3.07
N PHE A 56 -11.52 -1.27 2.80
CA PHE A 56 -11.08 0.12 2.74
C PHE A 56 -12.21 1.12 3.04
N ARG A 57 -13.28 0.68 3.65
CA ARG A 57 -14.44 1.48 4.05
C ARG A 57 -15.14 2.15 2.87
N SER A 58 -15.75 3.32 3.08
CA SER A 58 -16.51 4.03 2.08
C SER A 58 -15.62 4.59 0.96
N ASP A 59 -16.12 4.55 -0.25
CA ASP A 59 -15.46 5.17 -1.40
C ASP A 59 -16.16 6.47 -1.83
N ASP A 60 -17.04 7.01 -1.02
CA ASP A 60 -17.74 8.27 -1.30
C ASP A 60 -16.81 9.45 -1.04
N SER A 61 -16.26 10.03 -2.10
CA SER A 61 -15.33 11.15 -2.00
C SER A 61 -16.00 12.48 -1.70
N THR A 62 -17.33 12.55 -1.81
CA THR A 62 -18.05 13.81 -1.60
C THR A 62 -18.37 14.06 -0.12
N TYR A 63 -18.76 13.01 0.61
CA TYR A 63 -19.25 13.15 1.98
C TYR A 63 -18.44 12.37 3.01
N ASN A 64 -17.39 11.69 2.60
CA ASN A 64 -16.65 10.82 3.49
C ASN A 64 -15.15 11.05 3.36
N ALA A 65 -14.47 11.28 4.49
CA ALA A 65 -13.03 11.56 4.51
C ALA A 65 -12.20 10.39 3.94
N VAL A 66 -12.60 9.16 4.22
CA VAL A 66 -11.89 7.98 3.70
C VAL A 66 -12.04 7.89 2.18
N GLY A 67 -13.25 8.14 1.67
CA GLY A 67 -13.49 8.17 0.23
C GLY A 67 -12.70 9.28 -0.46
N LEU A 68 -12.58 10.44 0.18
CA LEU A 68 -11.76 11.53 -0.36
C LEU A 68 -10.27 11.14 -0.40
N LEU A 69 -9.77 10.48 0.64
CA LEU A 69 -8.40 9.98 0.66
C LEU A 69 -8.17 9.01 -0.51
N HIS A 70 -9.11 8.09 -0.77
CA HIS A 70 -9.00 7.17 -1.90
C HIS A 70 -8.88 7.93 -3.22
N GLU A 71 -9.68 8.97 -3.41
CA GLU A 71 -9.64 9.78 -4.63
C GLU A 71 -8.30 10.48 -4.78
N GLU A 72 -7.77 11.04 -3.71
CA GLU A 72 -6.46 11.68 -3.73
C GLU A 72 -5.36 10.68 -4.09
N LEU A 73 -5.42 9.49 -3.52
CA LEU A 73 -4.47 8.42 -3.83
C LEU A 73 -4.56 8.00 -5.30
N ARG A 74 -5.77 7.87 -5.86
CA ARG A 74 -5.95 7.56 -7.28
C ARG A 74 -5.31 8.62 -8.17
N ARG A 75 -5.49 9.89 -7.83
CA ARG A 75 -4.88 11.00 -8.59
C ARG A 75 -3.36 11.00 -8.47
N SER A 76 -2.82 10.42 -7.40
CA SER A 76 -1.38 10.25 -7.22
C SER A 76 -0.85 8.96 -7.86
N LYS A 77 -1.64 8.27 -8.64
CA LYS A 77 -1.28 7.01 -9.30
C LYS A 77 -0.89 5.91 -8.31
N SER A 78 -1.64 5.80 -7.21
CA SER A 78 -1.40 4.82 -6.16
C SER A 78 -1.47 3.39 -6.68
N LEU A 79 -0.45 2.60 -6.39
CA LEU A 79 -0.43 1.17 -6.68
C LEU A 79 -1.50 0.44 -5.87
N ILE A 80 -1.62 0.77 -4.59
CA ILE A 80 -2.55 0.11 -3.68
C ILE A 80 -3.99 0.37 -4.12
N MET A 81 -4.33 1.62 -4.47
CA MET A 81 -5.69 1.92 -4.92
C MET A 81 -5.99 1.29 -6.29
N LYS A 82 -5.00 1.21 -7.18
CA LYS A 82 -5.18 0.51 -8.45
C LYS A 82 -5.49 -0.97 -8.21
N ALA A 83 -4.75 -1.62 -7.33
CA ALA A 83 -4.99 -3.02 -7.00
C ALA A 83 -6.36 -3.20 -6.33
N ALA A 84 -6.72 -2.31 -5.41
CA ALA A 84 -8.02 -2.35 -4.74
C ALA A 84 -9.17 -2.20 -5.73
N ASP A 85 -9.07 -1.24 -6.64
CA ASP A 85 -10.11 -1.00 -7.66
C ASP A 85 -10.29 -2.21 -8.59
N LEU A 86 -9.20 -2.88 -8.94
CA LEU A 86 -9.25 -4.06 -9.80
C LEU A 86 -9.80 -5.30 -9.10
N ASN A 87 -9.76 -5.34 -7.78
CA ASN A 87 -10.12 -6.53 -7.01
C ASN A 87 -11.32 -6.31 -6.07
N LYS A 88 -12.00 -5.18 -6.17
CA LYS A 88 -13.13 -4.94 -5.29
C LYS A 88 -14.31 -5.84 -5.64
N VAL A 89 -15.07 -6.21 -4.61
CA VAL A 89 -16.26 -7.04 -4.77
C VAL A 89 -17.50 -6.19 -4.49
N PRO A 90 -18.65 -6.55 -5.08
CA PRO A 90 -19.91 -5.84 -4.80
C PRO A 90 -20.27 -5.94 -3.33
N ALA A 91 -20.87 -4.87 -2.81
CA ALA A 91 -21.38 -4.84 -1.46
C ALA A 91 -22.59 -5.76 -1.31
#